data_be37794136721d205d857e3757ebe946
#
_entry.id   be37794136721d205d857e3757ebe946
#
_cell.length_a   1.000
_cell.length_b   1.000
_cell.length_c   1.000
_cell.angle_alpha   90.00
_cell.angle_beta   90.00
_cell.angle_gamma   90.00
#
_symmetry.space_group_name_H-M   'P 1'
#
loop_
_entity.id
_entity.type
_entity.pdbx_description
1 polymer ?
#
loop_
_entity_poly.entity_id
_entity_poly.type
_entity_poly.pdbx_seq_one_letter_code
_entity_poly.pdbx_strand_id
1 'polypeptide(L)' 'MLLQVSVWQCTHPDGLEVFHYPTGQVEGHFPDGRKEVIFADGAARIVTQDG' A
#
# COMPACT_ATOMS: atom_id res chain seq x y z
N MET A 1 4.99 6.72 -27.50
CA MET A 1 4.93 7.38 -26.23
C MET A 1 5.13 6.43 -25.06
N LEU A 2 5.88 6.84 -24.10
CA LEU A 2 6.18 6.00 -22.98
C LEU A 2 5.30 6.32 -21.82
N LEU A 3 4.52 5.37 -21.37
CA LEU A 3 3.72 5.51 -20.18
C LEU A 3 4.46 4.90 -19.00
N GLN A 4 4.77 5.72 -18.04
CA GLN A 4 5.39 5.21 -16.84
C GLN A 4 4.40 5.16 -15.71
N VAL A 5 4.26 3.99 -15.15
CA VAL A 5 3.46 3.80 -13.95
C VAL A 5 4.44 3.80 -12.79
N SER A 6 4.33 4.81 -11.95
CA SER A 6 5.24 4.96 -10.82
C SER A 6 4.51 4.62 -9.55
N VAL A 7 5.12 3.76 -8.75
CA VAL A 7 4.63 3.43 -7.42
C VAL A 7 5.59 4.06 -6.43
N TRP A 8 5.05 4.86 -5.52
CA TRP A 8 5.86 5.47 -4.47
C TRP A 8 5.91 4.53 -3.28
N GLN A 9 7.11 4.21 -2.86
CA GLN A 9 7.32 3.36 -1.70
C GLN A 9 7.96 4.17 -0.60
N CYS A 10 7.35 4.11 0.58
CA CYS A 10 7.90 4.73 1.78
C CYS A 10 8.17 3.64 2.80
N THR A 11 9.37 3.60 3.31
CA THR A 11 9.76 2.65 4.34
C THR A 11 9.95 3.41 5.65
N HIS A 12 9.20 3.00 6.66
CA HIS A 12 9.29 3.61 7.98
C HIS A 12 10.26 2.83 8.86
N PRO A 13 10.85 3.50 9.86
CA PRO A 13 11.85 2.83 10.71
C PRO A 13 11.30 1.65 11.50
N ASP A 14 9.99 1.61 11.72
CA ASP A 14 9.38 0.50 12.46
C ASP A 14 9.10 -0.72 11.59
N GLY A 15 9.45 -0.65 10.30
CA GLY A 15 9.26 -1.78 9.40
C GLY A 15 8.02 -1.69 8.53
N LEU A 16 7.23 -0.65 8.69
CA LEU A 16 6.04 -0.46 7.85
C LEU A 16 6.47 0.03 6.48
N GLU A 17 5.94 -0.62 5.43
CA GLU A 17 6.16 -0.19 4.06
C GLU A 17 4.86 0.29 3.46
N VAL A 18 4.86 1.49 2.92
CA VAL A 18 3.67 2.09 2.33
C VAL A 18 3.93 2.29 0.84
N PHE A 19 2.98 1.83 0.03
CA PHE A 19 3.05 1.93 -1.42
C PHE A 19 1.92 2.83 -1.91
N HIS A 20 2.29 3.86 -2.67
CA HIS A 20 1.32 4.79 -3.25
C HIS A 20 1.25 4.53 -4.74
N TYR A 21 0.07 4.17 -5.20
CA TYR A 21 -0.14 3.83 -6.60
C TYR A 21 -0.71 5.03 -7.36
N PRO A 22 -0.37 5.18 -8.63
CA PRO A 22 -0.86 6.31 -9.43
C PRO A 22 -2.37 6.32 -9.61
N THR A 23 -3.03 5.19 -9.37
CA THR A 23 -4.48 5.11 -9.42
C THR A 23 -5.15 5.76 -8.22
N GLY A 24 -4.37 6.16 -7.21
CA GLY A 24 -4.91 6.70 -5.97
C GLY A 24 -5.03 5.69 -4.86
N GLN A 25 -4.66 4.45 -5.13
CA GLN A 25 -4.69 3.39 -4.14
C GLN A 25 -3.42 3.44 -3.29
N VAL A 26 -3.55 3.14 -2.02
CA VAL A 26 -2.43 3.10 -1.10
C VAL A 26 -2.44 1.76 -0.40
N GLU A 27 -1.27 1.13 -0.30
CA GLU A 27 -1.13 -0.13 0.41
C GLU A 27 -0.08 0.00 1.49
N GLY A 28 -0.40 -0.45 2.69
CA GLY A 28 0.54 -0.51 3.78
C GLY A 28 0.84 -1.95 4.14
N HIS A 29 2.12 -2.29 4.20
CA HIS A 29 2.58 -3.64 4.53
C HIS A 29 3.27 -3.60 5.87
N PHE A 30 2.69 -4.27 6.85
CA PHE A 30 3.20 -4.27 8.21
C PHE A 30 4.18 -5.40 8.42
N PRO A 31 5.15 -5.23 9.32
CA PRO A 31 6.15 -6.26 9.53
C PRO A 31 5.61 -7.55 10.14
N ASP A 32 4.43 -7.48 10.75
CA ASP A 32 3.82 -8.68 11.33
C ASP A 32 3.01 -9.48 10.31
N GLY A 33 3.00 -9.04 9.05
CA GLY A 33 2.30 -9.75 7.99
C GLY A 33 0.96 -9.17 7.61
N ARG A 34 0.49 -8.15 8.31
CA ARG A 34 -0.77 -7.50 7.95
C ARG A 34 -0.59 -6.58 6.77
N LYS A 35 -1.67 -6.37 6.04
CA LYS A 35 -1.67 -5.47 4.92
C LYS A 35 -2.94 -4.63 4.96
N GLU A 36 -2.79 -3.35 4.72
CA GLU A 36 -3.92 -2.43 4.65
C GLU A 36 -3.97 -1.83 3.26
N VAL A 37 -5.16 -1.84 2.65
CA VAL A 37 -5.36 -1.28 1.32
C VAL A 37 -6.40 -0.20 1.42
N ILE A 38 -6.07 0.98 0.91
CA ILE A 38 -6.99 2.10 0.86
C ILE A 38 -7.22 2.43 -0.61
N PHE A 39 -8.49 2.34 -1.02
CA PHE A 39 -8.85 2.55 -2.41
C PHE A 39 -9.07 4.04 -2.69
N ALA A 40 -9.03 4.38 -3.97
CA ALA A 40 -9.14 5.78 -4.39
C ALA A 40 -10.46 6.43 -3.98
N ASP A 41 -11.51 5.64 -3.82
CA ASP A 41 -12.81 6.17 -3.43
C ASP A 41 -12.97 6.32 -1.92
N GLY A 42 -11.93 6.00 -1.16
CA GLY A 42 -11.96 6.14 0.28
C GLY A 42 -12.24 4.85 1.02
N ALA A 43 -12.56 3.78 0.31
CA ALA A 43 -12.75 2.48 0.96
C ALA A 43 -11.44 1.94 1.48
N ALA A 44 -11.51 1.19 2.56
CA ALA A 44 -10.32 0.61 3.17
C ALA A 44 -10.56 -0.86 3.47
N ARG A 45 -9.51 -1.65 3.35
CA ARG A 45 -9.57 -3.07 3.62
C ARG A 45 -8.32 -3.48 4.38
N ILE A 46 -8.50 -4.35 5.36
CA ILE A 46 -7.38 -4.89 6.12
C ILE A 46 -7.32 -6.39 5.88
N VAL A 47 -6.14 -6.86 5.50
CA VAL A 47 -5.90 -8.28 5.26
C VAL A 47 -4.90 -8.74 6.31
N THR A 48 -5.28 -9.78 7.06
CA THR A 48 -4.38 -10.35 8.05
C THR A 48 -3.64 -11.52 7.45
N GLN A 49 -2.60 -11.92 8.16
CA GLN A 49 -1.71 -12.95 7.64
C GLN A 49 -2.39 -14.30 7.47
N ASP A 50 -3.32 -14.61 8.33
CA ASP A 50 -3.98 -15.92 8.31
C ASP A 50 -5.34 -15.89 7.61
N GLY A 51 -5.64 -14.80 6.98
CA GLY A 51 -6.93 -14.72 6.33
C GLY A 51 -6.94 -13.79 5.19
#